data_ad1ad11e6da2295ad32124908ed4f1c6
#
_entry.id   ad1ad11e6da2295ad32124908ed4f1c6
#
_cell.length_a   1.000
_cell.length_b   1.000
_cell.length_c   1.000
_cell.angle_alpha   90.00
_cell.angle_beta   90.00
_cell.angle_gamma   90.00
#
_symmetry.space_group_name_H-M   'P 1'
#
loop_
_entity.id
_entity.type
_entity.pdbx_description
1 polymer ?
#
loop_
_entity_poly.entity_id
_entity_poly.type
_entity_poly.pdbx_seq_one_letter_code
_entity_poly.pdbx_strand_id
1 'polypeptide(L)'
;FEALFGMGAIPVVNENDTVATDEIRVGDNDTLSAIVTQIIQADALIILSDIDGLYTADPAKDAAARLVPEVREITDALMDTASGAGSSRGTGGMLTKLTAGRIALSAGADMYIVNGRNPDVLYDLTEGKPAGTHFIAREGR
;
A
#
# COMPACT_ATOMS: atom_id res chain seq x y z
N PHE A 1 -8.39 3.99 18.85
CA PHE A 1 -8.05 5.08 17.89
C PHE A 1 -8.81 6.37 18.23
N GLU A 2 -10.14 6.37 18.31
CA GLU A 2 -10.97 7.57 18.54
C GLU A 2 -10.51 8.38 19.78
N ALA A 3 -10.22 7.71 20.90
CA ALA A 3 -9.74 8.39 22.11
C ALA A 3 -8.39 9.10 21.88
N LEU A 4 -7.47 8.46 21.14
CA LEU A 4 -6.18 9.07 20.83
C LEU A 4 -6.34 10.27 19.87
N PHE A 5 -7.18 10.15 18.86
CA PHE A 5 -7.48 11.26 17.94
C PHE A 5 -8.14 12.43 18.71
N GLY A 6 -9.09 12.14 19.62
CA GLY A 6 -9.72 13.15 20.49
C GLY A 6 -8.74 13.88 21.40
N MET A 7 -7.60 13.27 21.71
CA MET A 7 -6.49 13.87 22.47
C MET A 7 -5.47 14.60 21.58
N GLY A 8 -5.66 14.62 20.26
CA GLY A 8 -4.68 15.16 19.31
C GLY A 8 -3.41 14.33 19.17
N ALA A 9 -3.45 13.06 19.56
CA ALA A 9 -2.31 12.15 19.44
C ALA A 9 -2.32 11.41 18.09
N ILE A 10 -1.13 11.17 17.54
CA ILE A 10 -0.94 10.36 16.33
C ILE A 10 -0.58 8.93 16.78
N PRO A 11 -1.47 7.93 16.57
CA PRO A 11 -1.15 6.55 16.90
C PRO A 11 -0.04 6.00 16.01
N VAL A 12 0.96 5.36 16.61
CA VAL A 12 1.96 4.56 15.88
C VAL A 12 1.68 3.09 16.17
N VAL A 13 1.41 2.31 15.11
CA VAL A 13 0.97 0.92 15.19
C VAL A 13 2.02 0.00 14.61
N ASN A 14 2.31 -1.09 15.30
CA ASN A 14 3.12 -2.18 14.79
C ASN A 14 2.59 -3.51 15.34
N GLU A 15 2.88 -4.63 14.67
CA GLU A 15 2.58 -5.96 15.19
C GLU A 15 3.45 -6.24 16.43
N ASN A 16 2.85 -6.83 17.48
CA ASN A 16 3.60 -7.27 18.64
C ASN A 16 4.08 -8.71 18.46
N ASP A 17 5.24 -8.88 17.84
CA ASP A 17 5.84 -10.18 17.53
C ASP A 17 6.07 -11.06 18.76
N THR A 18 6.14 -10.49 19.98
CA THR A 18 6.39 -11.26 21.21
C THR A 18 5.16 -11.98 21.73
N VAL A 19 3.96 -11.56 21.34
CA VAL A 19 2.67 -12.15 21.79
C VAL A 19 1.80 -12.63 20.62
N ALA A 20 2.23 -12.41 19.38
CA ALA A 20 1.53 -12.91 18.20
C ALA A 20 1.72 -14.44 18.11
N THR A 21 0.61 -15.18 18.09
CA THR A 21 0.60 -16.60 17.74
C THR A 21 0.45 -16.75 16.23
N ASP A 22 0.87 -17.89 15.68
CA ASP A 22 0.77 -18.16 14.22
C ASP A 22 -0.66 -18.00 13.68
N GLU A 23 -1.68 -18.12 14.54
CA GLU A 23 -3.09 -17.99 14.20
C GLU A 23 -3.57 -16.51 14.12
N ILE A 24 -2.83 -15.56 14.71
CA ILE A 24 -3.21 -14.15 14.84
C ILE A 24 -2.23 -13.24 14.07
N ARG A 25 -1.21 -13.80 13.46
CA ARG A 25 -0.15 -13.04 12.81
C ARG A 25 -0.65 -12.43 11.50
N VAL A 26 -0.57 -11.09 11.38
CA VAL A 26 -0.86 -10.38 10.13
C VAL A 26 0.23 -10.66 9.09
N GLY A 27 1.48 -10.78 9.53
CA GLY A 27 2.61 -11.25 8.74
C GLY A 27 3.38 -10.16 7.99
N ASP A 28 2.78 -9.01 7.71
CA ASP A 28 3.44 -7.88 7.06
C ASP A 28 2.78 -6.54 7.41
N ASN A 29 3.56 -5.46 7.38
CA ASN A 29 3.07 -4.12 7.74
C ASN A 29 2.19 -3.49 6.64
N ASP A 30 2.29 -3.92 5.39
CA ASP A 30 1.41 -3.44 4.32
C ASP A 30 -0.04 -3.87 4.62
N THR A 31 -0.25 -5.15 4.91
CA THR A 31 -1.57 -5.68 5.30
C THR A 31 -2.06 -5.08 6.62
N LEU A 32 -1.17 -4.95 7.62
CA LEU A 32 -1.53 -4.31 8.89
C LEU A 32 -2.02 -2.88 8.68
N SER A 33 -1.33 -2.10 7.85
CA SER A 33 -1.71 -0.71 7.56
C SER A 33 -3.08 -0.61 6.87
N ALA A 34 -3.39 -1.54 5.95
CA ALA A 34 -4.68 -1.61 5.30
C ALA A 34 -5.83 -1.97 6.26
N ILE A 35 -5.59 -2.89 7.20
CA ILE A 35 -6.56 -3.22 8.26
C ILE A 35 -6.81 -1.99 9.15
N VAL A 36 -5.75 -1.27 9.55
CA VAL A 36 -5.88 -0.03 10.33
C VAL A 36 -6.67 1.01 9.54
N THR A 37 -6.38 1.19 8.25
CA THR A 37 -7.11 2.09 7.33
C THR A 37 -8.62 1.81 7.37
N GLN A 38 -9.00 0.54 7.30
CA GLN A 38 -10.41 0.11 7.38
C GLN A 38 -11.03 0.41 8.76
N ILE A 39 -10.31 0.12 9.85
CA ILE A 39 -10.81 0.31 11.23
C ILE A 39 -11.06 1.79 11.52
N ILE A 40 -10.16 2.68 11.11
CA ILE A 40 -10.27 4.12 11.36
C ILE A 40 -11.05 4.86 10.29
N GLN A 41 -11.52 4.16 9.26
CA GLN A 41 -12.23 4.73 8.10
C GLN A 41 -11.45 5.87 7.44
N ALA A 42 -10.15 5.66 7.23
CA ALA A 42 -9.31 6.66 6.59
C ALA A 42 -9.73 6.89 5.13
N ASP A 43 -9.49 8.09 4.61
CA ASP A 43 -9.75 8.44 3.22
C ASP A 43 -8.67 7.89 2.29
N ALA A 44 -7.45 7.71 2.80
CA ALA A 44 -6.32 7.22 2.02
C ALA A 44 -5.33 6.42 2.86
N LEU A 45 -4.68 5.44 2.22
CA LEU A 45 -3.52 4.69 2.70
C LEU A 45 -2.30 5.09 1.86
N ILE A 46 -1.22 5.53 2.49
CA ILE A 46 0.04 5.83 1.80
C ILE A 46 1.09 4.81 2.24
N ILE A 47 1.59 4.01 1.30
CA ILE A 47 2.68 3.07 1.52
C ILE A 47 3.98 3.70 1.04
N LEU A 48 4.86 4.04 1.98
CA LEU A 48 6.22 4.46 1.70
C LEU A 48 7.10 3.23 1.50
N SER A 49 7.63 3.05 0.29
CA SER A 49 8.40 1.88 -0.12
C SER A 49 9.80 2.26 -0.60
N ASP A 50 10.62 1.26 -0.89
CA ASP A 50 11.92 1.41 -1.55
C ASP A 50 11.81 1.47 -3.09
N ILE A 51 10.61 1.30 -3.63
CA ILE A 51 10.28 1.41 -5.06
C ILE A 51 9.40 2.64 -5.31
N ASP A 52 9.43 3.15 -6.55
CA ASP A 52 8.68 4.37 -6.91
C ASP A 52 7.17 4.13 -7.05
N GLY A 53 6.73 2.89 -7.20
CA GLY A 53 5.35 2.48 -7.37
C GLY A 53 5.22 1.17 -8.12
N LEU A 54 4.06 0.91 -8.70
CA LEU A 54 3.80 -0.24 -9.57
C LEU A 54 4.35 0.01 -10.97
N TYR A 55 5.07 -0.96 -11.52
CA TYR A 55 5.57 -0.93 -12.89
C TYR A 55 4.86 -1.94 -13.77
N THR A 56 4.86 -1.71 -15.08
CA THR A 56 4.28 -2.63 -16.09
C THR A 56 5.03 -3.96 -16.17
N ALA A 57 6.29 -3.99 -15.76
CA ALA A 57 7.16 -5.15 -15.63
C ALA A 57 8.24 -4.86 -14.58
N ASP A 58 9.07 -5.86 -14.25
CA ASP A 58 10.21 -5.66 -13.34
C ASP A 58 11.27 -4.74 -14.00
N PRO A 59 11.47 -3.51 -13.51
CA PRO A 59 12.40 -2.56 -14.12
C PRO A 59 13.87 -3.00 -14.07
N ALA A 60 14.20 -3.97 -13.19
CA ALA A 60 15.54 -4.55 -13.15
C ALA A 60 15.78 -5.57 -14.27
N LYS A 61 14.73 -6.10 -14.87
CA LYS A 61 14.77 -7.13 -15.93
C LYS A 61 14.35 -6.62 -17.29
N ASP A 62 13.48 -5.60 -17.32
CA ASP A 62 12.93 -5.04 -18.55
C ASP A 62 13.15 -3.52 -18.59
N ALA A 63 14.05 -3.07 -19.47
CA ALA A 63 14.31 -1.65 -19.68
C ALA A 63 13.11 -0.88 -20.28
N ALA A 64 12.09 -1.58 -20.81
CA ALA A 64 10.85 -0.99 -21.29
C ALA A 64 9.79 -0.84 -20.18
N ALA A 65 10.06 -1.33 -18.97
CA ALA A 65 9.16 -1.19 -17.84
C ALA A 65 8.87 0.29 -17.55
N ARG A 66 7.60 0.61 -17.35
CA ARG A 66 7.13 1.98 -17.07
C ARG A 66 6.33 2.01 -15.80
N LEU A 67 6.48 3.09 -15.03
CA LEU A 67 5.66 3.36 -13.87
C LEU A 67 4.18 3.48 -14.29
N VAL A 68 3.29 2.80 -13.58
CA VAL A 68 1.84 2.88 -13.74
C VAL A 68 1.34 4.00 -12.83
N PRO A 69 0.87 5.13 -13.39
CA PRO A 69 0.50 6.28 -12.54
C PRO A 69 -0.82 6.04 -11.78
N GLU A 70 -1.75 5.28 -12.37
CA GLU A 70 -3.10 5.11 -11.84
C GLU A 70 -3.60 3.68 -12.03
N VAL A 71 -4.26 3.13 -11.01
CA VAL A 71 -4.90 1.80 -11.03
C VAL A 71 -6.31 1.93 -10.48
N ARG A 72 -7.32 1.57 -11.28
CA ARG A 72 -8.75 1.61 -10.88
C ARG A 72 -9.27 0.28 -10.40
N GLU A 73 -8.55 -0.81 -10.67
CA GLU A 73 -8.95 -2.16 -10.26
C GLU A 73 -7.73 -3.05 -10.09
N ILE A 74 -7.63 -3.69 -8.95
CA ILE A 74 -6.61 -4.71 -8.70
C ILE A 74 -7.18 -6.07 -9.11
N THR A 75 -6.99 -6.42 -10.38
CA THR A 75 -7.48 -7.68 -10.96
C THR A 75 -6.66 -8.88 -10.50
N ASP A 76 -7.21 -10.09 -10.64
CA ASP A 76 -6.45 -11.31 -10.35
C ASP A 76 -5.24 -11.47 -11.29
N ALA A 77 -5.35 -11.05 -12.54
CA ALA A 77 -4.23 -11.03 -13.47
C ALA A 77 -3.08 -10.12 -13.00
N LEU A 78 -3.40 -8.96 -12.37
CA LEU A 78 -2.39 -8.09 -11.79
C LEU A 78 -1.73 -8.75 -10.57
N MET A 79 -2.52 -9.42 -9.73
CA MET A 79 -2.00 -10.19 -8.58
C MET A 79 -1.08 -11.33 -9.04
N ASP A 80 -1.48 -12.07 -10.08
CA ASP A 80 -0.69 -13.17 -10.65
C ASP A 80 0.65 -12.64 -11.23
N THR A 81 0.63 -11.48 -11.89
CA THR A 81 1.84 -10.83 -12.39
C THR A 81 2.77 -10.44 -11.24
N ALA A 82 2.25 -9.93 -10.13
CA ALA A 82 3.02 -9.56 -8.96
C ALA A 82 3.54 -10.76 -8.18
N SER A 83 2.84 -11.90 -8.23
CA SER A 83 3.26 -13.17 -7.61
C SER A 83 4.27 -13.96 -8.47
N GLY A 84 4.48 -13.55 -9.72
CA GLY A 84 5.12 -14.29 -10.78
C GLY A 84 6.44 -14.97 -10.46
N ALA A 85 6.57 -16.18 -10.97
CA ALA A 85 7.67 -17.11 -10.81
C ALA A 85 9.01 -16.49 -11.26
N GLY A 86 9.87 -16.13 -10.34
CA GLY A 86 11.26 -15.85 -10.67
C GLY A 86 11.94 -14.67 -9.97
N SER A 87 11.34 -14.02 -9.00
CA SER A 87 12.04 -13.00 -8.24
C SER A 87 12.30 -13.46 -6.80
N SER A 88 13.52 -13.91 -6.56
CA SER A 88 13.98 -14.32 -5.23
C SER A 88 14.12 -13.15 -4.23
N ARG A 89 13.81 -11.91 -4.60
CA ARG A 89 13.96 -10.72 -3.73
C ARG A 89 13.00 -9.54 -3.96
N GLY A 90 12.05 -9.59 -4.91
CA GLY A 90 11.26 -8.38 -5.25
C GLY A 90 9.75 -8.57 -5.35
N THR A 91 9.25 -9.79 -5.55
CA THR A 91 7.83 -10.02 -5.82
C THR A 91 6.97 -10.19 -4.57
N GLY A 92 7.53 -10.70 -3.48
CA GLY A 92 6.81 -10.78 -2.21
C GLY A 92 6.31 -9.40 -1.75
N GLY A 93 7.16 -8.38 -1.86
CA GLY A 93 6.82 -7.02 -1.45
C GLY A 93 5.74 -6.34 -2.30
N MET A 94 5.64 -6.58 -3.62
CA MET A 94 4.57 -6.02 -4.45
C MET A 94 3.25 -6.75 -4.20
N LEU A 95 3.27 -8.05 -4.02
CA LEU A 95 2.07 -8.83 -3.73
C LEU A 95 1.42 -8.41 -2.41
N THR A 96 2.21 -8.16 -1.34
CA THR A 96 1.69 -7.66 -0.07
C THR A 96 1.06 -6.28 -0.23
N LYS A 97 1.67 -5.39 -1.02
CA LYS A 97 1.14 -4.06 -1.31
C LYS A 97 -0.17 -4.11 -2.11
N LEU A 98 -0.27 -4.97 -3.11
CA LEU A 98 -1.51 -5.15 -3.86
C LEU A 98 -2.61 -5.79 -2.99
N THR A 99 -2.24 -6.69 -2.08
CA THR A 99 -3.18 -7.26 -1.10
C THR A 99 -3.72 -6.16 -0.16
N ALA A 100 -2.83 -5.33 0.36
CA ALA A 100 -3.20 -4.15 1.15
C ALA A 100 -4.12 -3.20 0.35
N GLY A 101 -3.81 -2.99 -0.94
CA GLY A 101 -4.63 -2.21 -1.85
C GLY A 101 -6.05 -2.75 -1.99
N ARG A 102 -6.23 -4.05 -2.15
CA ARG A 102 -7.59 -4.65 -2.20
C ARG A 102 -8.38 -4.37 -0.93
N ILE A 103 -7.74 -4.44 0.23
CA ILE A 103 -8.40 -4.15 1.53
C ILE A 103 -8.77 -2.66 1.59
N ALA A 104 -7.83 -1.76 1.32
CA ALA A 104 -8.06 -0.31 1.36
C ALA A 104 -9.17 0.13 0.39
N LEU A 105 -9.09 -0.29 -0.89
CA LEU A 105 -10.10 0.03 -1.90
C LEU A 105 -11.48 -0.53 -1.55
N SER A 106 -11.56 -1.72 -0.97
CA SER A 106 -12.84 -2.30 -0.53
C SER A 106 -13.45 -1.55 0.66
N ALA A 107 -12.62 -0.90 1.47
CA ALA A 107 -13.04 0.00 2.54
C ALA A 107 -13.40 1.42 2.05
N GLY A 108 -13.23 1.69 0.75
CA GLY A 108 -13.49 2.99 0.14
C GLY A 108 -12.36 4.00 0.32
N ALA A 109 -11.17 3.55 0.71
CA ALA A 109 -9.98 4.38 0.84
C ALA A 109 -9.11 4.27 -0.42
N ASP A 110 -8.63 5.40 -0.93
CA ASP A 110 -7.59 5.40 -1.95
C ASP A 110 -6.29 4.82 -1.38
N MET A 111 -5.42 4.30 -2.26
CA MET A 111 -4.09 3.88 -1.83
C MET A 111 -3.01 4.46 -2.74
N TYR A 112 -1.89 4.83 -2.14
CA TYR A 112 -0.70 5.29 -2.86
C TYR A 112 0.49 4.39 -2.52
N ILE A 113 1.26 4.01 -3.55
CA ILE A 113 2.60 3.42 -3.37
C ILE A 113 3.60 4.44 -3.90
N VAL A 114 4.47 4.93 -3.02
CA VAL A 114 5.46 5.96 -3.35
C VAL A 114 6.83 5.62 -2.76
N ASN A 115 7.88 6.20 -3.34
CA ASN A 115 9.23 6.04 -2.82
C ASN A 115 9.41 6.85 -1.54
N GLY A 116 9.71 6.16 -0.44
CA GLY A 116 9.90 6.74 0.90
C GLY A 116 11.30 7.28 1.18
N ARG A 117 12.22 7.27 0.21
CA ARG A 117 13.58 7.84 0.40
C ARG A 117 13.55 9.34 0.67
N ASN A 118 12.60 10.04 0.06
CA ASN A 118 12.31 11.43 0.36
C ASN A 118 10.90 11.53 0.95
N PRO A 119 10.75 11.76 2.27
CA PRO A 119 9.45 11.86 2.92
C PRO A 119 8.65 13.11 2.50
N ASP A 120 9.27 14.10 1.83
CA ASP A 120 8.56 15.28 1.32
C ASP A 120 7.49 14.92 0.28
N VAL A 121 7.56 13.72 -0.29
CA VAL A 121 6.49 13.16 -1.14
C VAL A 121 5.11 13.19 -0.46
N LEU A 122 5.05 13.16 0.86
CA LEU A 122 3.79 13.28 1.60
C LEU A 122 3.15 14.66 1.42
N TYR A 123 3.96 15.73 1.36
CA TYR A 123 3.46 17.07 1.06
C TYR A 123 2.97 17.16 -0.38
N ASP A 124 3.70 16.58 -1.33
CA ASP A 124 3.27 16.55 -2.74
C ASP A 124 1.91 15.88 -2.90
N LEU A 125 1.68 14.74 -2.22
CA LEU A 125 0.40 14.04 -2.24
C LEU A 125 -0.74 14.88 -1.62
N THR A 126 -0.48 15.57 -0.50
CA THR A 126 -1.50 16.43 0.14
C THR A 126 -1.82 17.68 -0.69
N GLU A 127 -0.90 18.12 -1.55
CA GLU A 127 -1.11 19.20 -2.51
C GLU A 127 -1.73 18.73 -3.85
N GLY A 128 -2.03 17.42 -3.97
CA GLY A 128 -2.61 16.83 -5.18
C GLY A 128 -1.63 16.67 -6.34
N LYS A 129 -0.32 16.73 -6.06
CA LYS A 129 0.70 16.48 -7.09
C LYS A 129 0.82 14.97 -7.36
N PRO A 130 1.05 14.57 -8.62
CA PRO A 130 1.22 13.16 -8.95
C PRO A 130 2.52 12.61 -8.36
N ALA A 131 2.43 11.50 -7.65
CA ALA A 131 3.58 10.77 -7.12
C ALA A 131 3.29 9.27 -7.09
N GLY A 132 4.25 8.46 -7.52
CA GLY A 132 4.16 7.01 -7.48
C GLY A 132 3.00 6.43 -8.27
N THR A 133 2.31 5.46 -7.67
CA THR A 133 1.09 4.86 -8.21
C THR A 133 -0.10 5.14 -7.30
N HIS A 134 -1.15 5.71 -7.86
CA HIS A 134 -2.42 5.98 -7.20
C HIS A 134 -3.43 4.86 -7.52
N PHE A 135 -3.89 4.16 -6.51
CA PHE A 135 -4.98 3.20 -6.60
C PHE A 135 -6.26 3.88 -6.14
N ILE A 136 -7.23 3.98 -7.02
CA ILE A 136 -8.44 4.78 -6.83
C ILE A 136 -9.56 3.88 -6.34
N ALA A 137 -10.13 4.21 -5.17
CA ALA A 137 -11.36 3.59 -4.70
C ALA A 137 -12.54 3.97 -5.63
N ARG A 138 -13.47 3.03 -5.84
CA ARG A 138 -14.69 3.34 -6.60
C ARG A 138 -15.51 4.37 -5.81
N GLU A 139 -15.94 5.43 -6.47
CA GLU A 139 -16.88 6.40 -5.91
C GLU A 139 -18.14 5.67 -5.43
N GLY A 140 -18.38 5.63 -4.13
CA GLY A 140 -19.51 4.87 -3.57
C GLY A 140 -19.66 4.95 -2.04
N ARG A 141 -19.23 6.07 -1.44
CA ARG A 141 -19.67 6.44 -0.08
C ARG A 141 -20.79 7.46 -0.11
#